data_511c002efc48f6dbd3998b25bf9364f0
#
_entry.id   511c002efc48f6dbd3998b25bf9364f0
#
_cell.length_a   1.000
_cell.length_b   1.000
_cell.length_c   1.000
_cell.angle_alpha   90.00
_cell.angle_beta   90.00
_cell.angle_gamma   90.00
#
_symmetry.space_group_name_H-M   'P 1'
#
loop_
_entity.id
_entity.type
_entity.pdbx_description
1 polymer ?
#
loop_
_entity_poly.entity_id
_entity_poly.type
_entity_poly.pdbx_seq_one_letter_code
_entity_poly.pdbx_strand_id
1 'polypeptide(L)'
;MTSHPSPTSLATSPALRRGVDALAVVSMLVAAALIHGPVFGGHAGYVAALGGLVVGLLVAALTAAARVRAIGSTLALAAAYLLTGGALALPTTTIFHVVPTRRTIQMLVVGLITSWKDLLTVQPPAGIFVGPAIMPFLSALVTAFVALTIVLRTKRPLWALAPVGILALLGIIWSSQLAPLALPIGLFSVVVGIAWSAYVSGRARREGSRGIVEFSDSTVTPTARRGIGAVTLIILALAIAVPLTRIVVTDSHRVVARDYVEPPLNLQEYHSPATQFRFLNTTDKDTDLLTVDGLPEGGRLRLATLDYYDGTVIQIAANANGSGFRHVGSSFYETPLPAGAEASNVTVRVEDYSGNWVPTVDGVRSLEYTSDRAGQLADALYFHDHLETALSTVRLAQGDTYRVSGIVTHQWSDEELEGRAFSSMTPPSDEGVPSDVSDAANEMIGDAAP
;
A
#
# COMPACT_ATOMS: atom_id res chain seq x y z
N MET A 1 23.00 -69.49 -19.49
CA MET A 1 22.53 -68.68 -18.33
C MET A 1 23.08 -67.30 -18.49
N THR A 2 22.32 -66.40 -19.12
CA THR A 2 22.67 -65.00 -19.29
C THR A 2 21.87 -64.21 -18.26
N SER A 3 22.58 -63.71 -17.25
CA SER A 3 22.00 -62.82 -16.24
C SER A 3 21.70 -61.44 -16.85
N HIS A 4 20.39 -61.13 -17.02
CA HIS A 4 19.97 -59.76 -17.32
C HIS A 4 20.18 -58.88 -16.10
N PRO A 5 20.87 -57.73 -16.24
CA PRO A 5 20.94 -56.76 -15.16
C PRO A 5 19.54 -56.12 -14.96
N SER A 6 19.02 -56.23 -13.75
CA SER A 6 17.78 -55.61 -13.33
C SER A 6 17.90 -54.08 -13.54
N PRO A 7 16.88 -53.39 -14.08
CA PRO A 7 16.91 -51.94 -14.17
C PRO A 7 16.87 -51.36 -12.75
N THR A 8 17.98 -50.79 -12.33
CA THR A 8 18.12 -50.00 -11.11
C THR A 8 17.10 -48.86 -11.14
N SER A 9 15.97 -49.08 -10.44
CA SER A 9 15.02 -48.02 -10.19
C SER A 9 15.72 -46.89 -9.47
N LEU A 10 15.94 -45.76 -10.15
CA LEU A 10 16.42 -44.51 -9.56
C LEU A 10 15.45 -44.06 -8.49
N ALA A 11 15.56 -44.66 -7.29
CA ALA A 11 14.85 -44.19 -6.12
C ALA A 11 15.42 -42.80 -5.78
N THR A 12 14.67 -41.76 -6.16
CA THR A 12 15.04 -40.39 -5.82
C THR A 12 15.31 -40.26 -4.34
N SER A 13 16.50 -39.80 -3.97
CA SER A 13 16.93 -39.72 -2.57
C SER A 13 15.95 -38.82 -1.77
N PRO A 14 15.73 -39.08 -0.48
CA PRO A 14 14.87 -38.29 0.37
C PRO A 14 15.27 -36.79 0.38
N ALA A 15 16.56 -36.50 0.21
CA ALA A 15 17.09 -35.14 0.10
C ALA A 15 16.63 -34.46 -1.18
N LEU A 16 16.69 -35.15 -2.33
CA LEU A 16 16.23 -34.59 -3.61
C LEU A 16 14.73 -34.30 -3.59
N ARG A 17 13.94 -35.14 -2.95
CA ARG A 17 12.47 -34.92 -2.80
C ARG A 17 12.17 -33.67 -2.00
N ARG A 18 12.83 -33.47 -0.84
CA ARG A 18 12.70 -32.25 -0.03
C ARG A 18 13.19 -31.03 -0.78
N GLY A 19 14.23 -31.18 -1.61
CA GLY A 19 14.71 -30.08 -2.47
C GLY A 19 13.67 -29.63 -3.48
N VAL A 20 12.98 -30.56 -4.15
CA VAL A 20 11.90 -30.25 -5.10
C VAL A 20 10.71 -29.58 -4.38
N ASP A 21 10.30 -30.13 -3.22
CA ASP A 21 9.21 -29.57 -2.42
C ASP A 21 9.58 -28.13 -1.96
N ALA A 22 10.82 -27.92 -1.50
CA ALA A 22 11.30 -26.59 -1.08
C ALA A 22 11.35 -25.61 -2.27
N LEU A 23 11.84 -26.05 -3.43
CA LEU A 23 11.91 -25.21 -4.62
C LEU A 23 10.52 -24.72 -5.07
N ALA A 24 9.54 -25.63 -5.11
CA ALA A 24 8.17 -25.27 -5.47
C ALA A 24 7.57 -24.26 -4.50
N VAL A 25 7.73 -24.46 -3.18
CA VAL A 25 7.22 -23.55 -2.17
C VAL A 25 7.94 -22.20 -2.22
N VAL A 26 9.26 -22.17 -2.34
CA VAL A 26 10.05 -20.93 -2.44
C VAL A 26 9.66 -20.13 -3.66
N SER A 27 9.49 -20.77 -4.84
CA SER A 27 9.08 -20.05 -6.05
C SER A 27 7.71 -19.40 -5.92
N MET A 28 6.74 -20.07 -5.26
CA MET A 28 5.42 -19.47 -4.98
C MET A 28 5.50 -18.36 -3.93
N LEU A 29 6.34 -18.50 -2.90
CA LEU A 29 6.57 -17.44 -1.91
C LEU A 29 7.21 -16.20 -2.54
N VAL A 30 8.18 -16.36 -3.44
CA VAL A 30 8.77 -15.23 -4.18
C VAL A 30 7.69 -14.54 -5.01
N ALA A 31 6.88 -15.30 -5.74
CA ALA A 31 5.78 -14.75 -6.50
C ALA A 31 4.81 -13.95 -5.62
N ALA A 32 4.40 -14.50 -4.46
CA ALA A 32 3.53 -13.81 -3.51
C ALA A 32 4.17 -12.56 -2.89
N ALA A 33 5.48 -12.58 -2.61
CA ALA A 33 6.22 -11.43 -2.08
C ALA A 33 6.28 -10.26 -3.09
N LEU A 34 6.38 -10.56 -4.39
CA LEU A 34 6.40 -9.54 -5.44
C LEU A 34 5.10 -8.73 -5.54
N ILE A 35 3.97 -9.24 -5.03
CA ILE A 35 2.69 -8.51 -5.01
C ILE A 35 2.78 -7.25 -4.13
N HIS A 36 3.65 -7.25 -3.11
CA HIS A 36 3.76 -6.14 -2.16
C HIS A 36 4.54 -4.93 -2.71
N GLY A 37 5.34 -5.10 -3.77
CA GLY A 37 6.23 -4.05 -4.29
C GLY A 37 5.52 -2.82 -4.87
N PRO A 38 4.52 -2.96 -5.75
CA PRO A 38 3.90 -1.84 -6.47
C PRO A 38 3.32 -0.76 -5.56
N VAL A 39 2.82 -1.11 -4.36
CA VAL A 39 2.25 -0.18 -3.39
C VAL A 39 3.28 0.86 -2.90
N PHE A 40 4.56 0.50 -2.93
CA PHE A 40 5.63 1.35 -2.39
C PHE A 40 6.23 2.31 -3.43
N GLY A 41 5.86 2.19 -4.71
CA GLY A 41 6.33 3.09 -5.77
C GLY A 41 7.82 3.03 -6.08
N GLY A 42 8.58 2.13 -5.43
CA GLY A 42 10.03 2.01 -5.58
C GLY A 42 10.55 0.67 -5.07
N HIS A 43 11.82 0.62 -4.67
CA HIS A 43 12.46 -0.62 -4.24
C HIS A 43 12.11 -1.05 -2.81
N ALA A 44 11.63 -0.15 -1.95
CA ALA A 44 11.44 -0.38 -0.52
C ALA A 44 10.56 -1.60 -0.21
N GLY A 45 9.39 -1.71 -0.87
CA GLY A 45 8.50 -2.84 -0.68
C GLY A 45 9.08 -4.18 -1.13
N TYR A 46 9.80 -4.18 -2.24
CA TYR A 46 10.50 -5.39 -2.73
C TYR A 46 11.62 -5.82 -1.79
N VAL A 47 12.45 -4.86 -1.33
CA VAL A 47 13.54 -5.12 -0.39
C VAL A 47 12.99 -5.68 0.93
N ALA A 48 11.93 -5.08 1.47
CA ALA A 48 11.30 -5.55 2.69
C ALA A 48 10.72 -6.96 2.52
N ALA A 49 9.89 -7.20 1.50
CA ALA A 49 9.23 -8.49 1.30
C ALA A 49 10.23 -9.61 0.95
N LEU A 50 11.11 -9.39 -0.03
CA LEU A 50 12.09 -10.40 -0.42
C LEU A 50 13.16 -10.60 0.65
N GLY A 51 13.57 -9.53 1.34
CA GLY A 51 14.48 -9.61 2.48
C GLY A 51 13.90 -10.43 3.63
N GLY A 52 12.64 -10.15 4.00
CA GLY A 52 11.91 -10.95 4.99
C GLY A 52 11.80 -12.42 4.60
N LEU A 53 11.49 -12.68 3.34
CA LEU A 53 11.44 -14.04 2.80
C LEU A 53 12.78 -14.76 2.95
N VAL A 54 13.88 -14.15 2.52
CA VAL A 54 15.23 -14.75 2.61
C VAL A 54 15.60 -15.04 4.07
N VAL A 55 15.38 -14.08 4.97
CA VAL A 55 15.66 -14.26 6.40
C VAL A 55 14.81 -15.38 6.99
N GLY A 56 13.50 -15.43 6.68
CA GLY A 56 12.60 -16.48 7.14
C GLY A 56 13.01 -17.87 6.68
N LEU A 57 13.40 -18.01 5.40
CA LEU A 57 13.92 -19.27 4.84
C LEU A 57 15.23 -19.70 5.51
N LEU A 58 16.14 -18.76 5.74
CA LEU A 58 17.43 -19.04 6.41
C LEU A 58 17.20 -19.52 7.84
N VAL A 59 16.36 -18.85 8.62
CA VAL A 59 16.05 -19.26 10.00
C VAL A 59 15.39 -20.64 10.01
N ALA A 60 14.44 -20.92 9.10
CA ALA A 60 13.82 -22.24 9.00
C ALA A 60 14.82 -23.35 8.66
N ALA A 61 15.71 -23.11 7.67
CA ALA A 61 16.74 -24.06 7.26
C ALA A 61 17.75 -24.33 8.39
N LEU A 62 18.28 -23.27 9.02
CA LEU A 62 19.26 -23.40 10.10
C LEU A 62 18.69 -24.11 11.33
N THR A 63 17.48 -23.72 11.76
CA THR A 63 16.83 -24.36 12.91
C THR A 63 16.40 -25.80 12.64
N ALA A 64 16.06 -26.14 11.38
CA ALA A 64 15.80 -27.50 10.96
C ALA A 64 17.07 -28.35 10.94
N ALA A 65 18.19 -27.84 10.39
CA ALA A 65 19.49 -28.50 10.36
C ALA A 65 20.04 -28.72 11.78
N ALA A 66 19.93 -27.74 12.65
CA ALA A 66 20.34 -27.81 14.04
C ALA A 66 19.37 -28.60 14.93
N ARG A 67 18.24 -29.11 14.38
CA ARG A 67 17.20 -29.84 15.12
C ARG A 67 16.66 -29.10 16.33
N VAL A 68 16.63 -27.79 16.26
CA VAL A 68 16.11 -26.91 17.34
C VAL A 68 14.63 -27.19 17.58
N ARG A 69 14.19 -27.21 18.84
CA ARG A 69 12.77 -27.37 19.21
C ARG A 69 11.93 -26.18 18.74
N ALA A 70 10.62 -26.34 18.64
CA ALA A 70 9.70 -25.31 18.16
C ALA A 70 9.88 -23.96 18.87
N ILE A 71 9.93 -23.95 20.20
CA ILE A 71 10.11 -22.73 20.99
C ILE A 71 11.43 -22.02 20.61
N GLY A 72 12.54 -22.74 20.54
CA GLY A 72 13.83 -22.16 20.13
C GLY A 72 13.82 -21.62 18.71
N SER A 73 13.10 -22.29 17.79
CA SER A 73 12.95 -21.82 16.41
C SER A 73 12.13 -20.52 16.32
N THR A 74 11.09 -20.38 17.15
CA THR A 74 10.28 -19.16 17.24
C THR A 74 11.08 -18.00 17.86
N LEU A 75 11.87 -18.26 18.90
CA LEU A 75 12.76 -17.25 19.49
C LEU A 75 13.84 -16.81 18.50
N ALA A 76 14.41 -17.76 17.72
CA ALA A 76 15.35 -17.41 16.65
C ALA A 76 14.72 -16.54 15.56
N LEU A 77 13.45 -16.79 15.21
CA LEU A 77 12.70 -15.96 14.27
C LEU A 77 12.46 -14.55 14.82
N ALA A 78 12.05 -14.43 16.09
CA ALA A 78 11.86 -13.14 16.74
C ALA A 78 13.17 -12.34 16.84
N ALA A 79 14.28 -13.00 17.18
CA ALA A 79 15.60 -12.38 17.17
C ALA A 79 16.00 -11.91 15.76
N ALA A 80 15.80 -12.74 14.74
CA ALA A 80 16.06 -12.36 13.34
C ALA A 80 15.19 -11.16 12.91
N TYR A 81 13.92 -11.11 13.29
CA TYR A 81 13.04 -9.96 13.05
C TYR A 81 13.63 -8.65 13.61
N LEU A 82 14.04 -8.64 14.88
CA LEU A 82 14.57 -7.44 15.52
C LEU A 82 15.95 -7.02 14.97
N LEU A 83 16.80 -8.00 14.61
CA LEU A 83 18.15 -7.72 14.12
C LEU A 83 18.15 -7.23 12.66
N THR A 84 17.31 -7.80 11.79
CA THR A 84 17.33 -7.51 10.35
C THR A 84 16.21 -6.57 9.91
N GLY A 85 15.14 -6.42 10.69
CA GLY A 85 14.00 -5.58 10.36
C GLY A 85 14.36 -4.10 10.19
N GLY A 86 15.32 -3.61 10.98
CA GLY A 86 15.84 -2.25 10.82
C GLY A 86 16.44 -2.02 9.43
N ALA A 87 17.35 -2.88 9.03
CA ALA A 87 18.05 -2.74 7.74
C ALA A 87 17.13 -2.93 6.52
N LEU A 88 16.11 -3.79 6.63
CA LEU A 88 15.26 -4.21 5.50
C LEU A 88 13.95 -3.44 5.40
N ALA A 89 13.38 -3.00 6.53
CA ALA A 89 12.10 -2.27 6.57
C ALA A 89 12.24 -0.80 7.00
N LEU A 90 13.25 -0.45 7.79
CA LEU A 90 13.44 0.89 8.37
C LEU A 90 14.87 1.42 8.19
N PRO A 91 15.46 1.40 6.97
CA PRO A 91 16.87 1.74 6.76
C PRO A 91 17.25 3.15 7.25
N THR A 92 16.32 4.10 7.17
CA THR A 92 16.53 5.49 7.60
C THR A 92 16.66 5.67 9.11
N THR A 93 16.24 4.69 9.92
CA THR A 93 16.30 4.73 11.38
C THR A 93 17.51 4.00 11.97
N THR A 94 18.33 3.38 11.11
CA THR A 94 19.49 2.55 11.49
C THR A 94 20.80 3.29 11.28
N ILE A 95 21.82 2.92 12.05
CA ILE A 95 23.19 3.42 11.86
C ILE A 95 23.81 2.67 10.66
N PHE A 96 24.39 3.41 9.72
CA PHE A 96 24.95 2.88 8.46
C PHE A 96 23.98 1.97 7.68
N HIS A 97 22.68 2.20 7.79
CA HIS A 97 21.62 1.39 7.16
C HIS A 97 21.58 -0.09 7.59
N VAL A 98 22.28 -0.48 8.64
CA VAL A 98 22.39 -1.89 9.09
C VAL A 98 22.11 -2.06 10.58
N VAL A 99 22.71 -1.24 11.44
CA VAL A 99 22.68 -1.45 12.90
C VAL A 99 21.42 -0.82 13.48
N PRO A 100 20.51 -1.59 14.12
CA PRO A 100 19.28 -1.06 14.70
C PRO A 100 19.60 -0.15 15.90
N THR A 101 18.96 1.03 15.93
CA THR A 101 18.98 1.94 17.06
C THR A 101 17.89 1.59 18.06
N ARG A 102 17.89 2.22 19.25
CA ARG A 102 16.77 2.10 20.19
C ARG A 102 15.44 2.52 19.56
N ARG A 103 15.45 3.57 18.75
CA ARG A 103 14.27 4.05 17.99
C ARG A 103 13.79 2.98 17.00
N THR A 104 14.71 2.37 16.26
CA THR A 104 14.39 1.28 15.33
C THR A 104 13.68 0.12 16.00
N ILE A 105 14.22 -0.35 17.15
CA ILE A 105 13.62 -1.45 17.91
C ILE A 105 12.22 -1.07 18.42
N GLN A 106 12.06 0.13 18.93
CA GLN A 106 10.77 0.64 19.40
C GLN A 106 9.76 0.69 18.24
N MET A 107 10.15 1.18 17.06
CA MET A 107 9.31 1.22 15.88
C MET A 107 8.95 -0.19 15.37
N LEU A 108 9.87 -1.14 15.40
CA LEU A 108 9.60 -2.54 15.05
C LEU A 108 8.57 -3.17 15.98
N VAL A 109 8.68 -2.94 17.29
CA VAL A 109 7.74 -3.48 18.28
C VAL A 109 6.34 -2.84 18.14
N VAL A 110 6.27 -1.52 18.06
CA VAL A 110 4.99 -0.81 17.86
C VAL A 110 4.39 -1.15 16.50
N GLY A 111 5.22 -1.21 15.47
CA GLY A 111 4.81 -1.54 14.10
C GLY A 111 4.19 -2.94 13.93
N LEU A 112 4.44 -3.90 14.83
CA LEU A 112 3.72 -5.17 14.85
C LEU A 112 2.20 -4.98 14.95
N ILE A 113 1.77 -3.91 15.63
CA ILE A 113 0.37 -3.64 15.92
C ILE A 113 -0.19 -2.55 14.98
N THR A 114 0.60 -1.53 14.63
CA THR A 114 0.12 -0.34 13.91
C THR A 114 0.33 -0.40 12.41
N SER A 115 1.44 -0.95 11.91
CA SER A 115 1.83 -0.84 10.50
C SER A 115 0.85 -1.45 9.49
N TRP A 116 0.03 -2.43 9.91
CA TRP A 116 -1.00 -2.99 9.03
C TRP A 116 -2.09 -1.96 8.70
N LYS A 117 -2.44 -1.13 9.71
CA LYS A 117 -3.40 -0.04 9.55
C LYS A 117 -2.77 1.07 8.71
N ASP A 118 -1.54 1.47 9.04
CA ASP A 118 -0.81 2.51 8.32
C ASP A 118 -0.72 2.17 6.82
N LEU A 119 -0.45 0.90 6.48
CA LEU A 119 -0.38 0.45 5.08
C LEU A 119 -1.73 0.53 4.35
N LEU A 120 -2.85 0.44 5.05
CA LEU A 120 -4.19 0.59 4.47
C LEU A 120 -4.65 2.05 4.39
N THR A 121 -4.19 2.90 5.29
CA THR A 121 -4.63 4.31 5.37
C THR A 121 -3.74 5.25 4.54
N VAL A 122 -2.46 4.90 4.33
CA VAL A 122 -1.52 5.69 3.54
C VAL A 122 -1.79 5.52 2.05
N GLN A 123 -1.86 6.63 1.32
CA GLN A 123 -2.00 6.62 -0.13
C GLN A 123 -0.67 6.22 -0.81
N PRO A 124 -0.68 5.36 -1.86
CA PRO A 124 0.53 5.05 -2.61
C PRO A 124 1.14 6.31 -3.27
N PRO A 125 2.47 6.42 -3.28
CA PRO A 125 3.48 5.42 -2.92
C PRO A 125 3.80 5.37 -1.41
N ALA A 126 3.57 4.22 -0.77
CA ALA A 126 3.83 4.04 0.67
C ALA A 126 5.33 4.02 1.03
N GLY A 127 6.21 3.99 0.03
CA GLY A 127 7.67 3.87 0.22
C GLY A 127 8.37 5.10 0.80
N ILE A 128 7.70 6.25 0.78
CA ILE A 128 8.22 7.49 1.38
C ILE A 128 7.95 7.58 2.88
N PHE A 129 7.07 6.73 3.41
CA PHE A 129 6.74 6.70 4.82
C PHE A 129 7.63 5.74 5.59
N VAL A 130 7.97 6.13 6.81
CA VAL A 130 8.71 5.29 7.75
C VAL A 130 7.70 4.46 8.54
N GLY A 131 7.72 3.14 8.35
CA GLY A 131 6.84 2.23 9.10
C GLY A 131 6.09 1.21 8.24
N PRO A 132 5.37 1.61 7.17
CA PRO A 132 4.55 0.69 6.38
C PRO A 132 5.31 -0.54 5.84
N ALA A 133 6.61 -0.42 5.54
CA ALA A 133 7.45 -1.51 5.05
C ALA A 133 7.67 -2.65 6.09
N ILE A 134 7.35 -2.43 7.36
CA ILE A 134 7.39 -3.48 8.39
C ILE A 134 6.43 -4.62 8.05
N MET A 135 5.24 -4.34 7.49
CA MET A 135 4.25 -5.37 7.20
C MET A 135 4.65 -6.35 6.08
N PRO A 136 5.08 -5.93 4.90
CA PRO A 136 5.59 -6.88 3.90
C PRO A 136 6.82 -7.65 4.38
N PHE A 137 7.72 -7.01 5.17
CA PHE A 137 8.84 -7.71 5.78
C PHE A 137 8.39 -8.79 6.76
N LEU A 138 7.52 -8.45 7.72
CA LEU A 138 7.03 -9.37 8.75
C LEU A 138 6.22 -10.52 8.15
N SER A 139 5.28 -10.22 7.25
CA SER A 139 4.43 -11.22 6.62
C SER A 139 5.23 -12.23 5.79
N ALA A 140 6.21 -11.75 5.02
CA ALA A 140 7.09 -12.61 4.25
C ALA A 140 8.03 -13.44 5.15
N LEU A 141 8.59 -12.84 6.20
CA LEU A 141 9.44 -13.51 7.19
C LEU A 141 8.71 -14.70 7.84
N VAL A 142 7.52 -14.45 8.39
CA VAL A 142 6.75 -15.46 9.11
C VAL A 142 6.24 -16.55 8.17
N THR A 143 5.67 -16.19 7.04
CA THR A 143 5.11 -17.16 6.09
C THR A 143 6.19 -18.03 5.46
N ALA A 144 7.35 -17.46 5.12
CA ALA A 144 8.49 -18.21 4.59
C ALA A 144 9.06 -19.18 5.64
N PHE A 145 9.22 -18.73 6.88
CA PHE A 145 9.66 -19.58 7.98
C PHE A 145 8.69 -20.77 8.22
N VAL A 146 7.40 -20.49 8.29
CA VAL A 146 6.38 -21.55 8.52
C VAL A 146 6.31 -22.50 7.35
N ALA A 147 6.26 -22.00 6.12
CA ALA A 147 6.16 -22.83 4.91
C ALA A 147 7.34 -23.78 4.76
N LEU A 148 8.58 -23.29 4.89
CA LEU A 148 9.76 -24.13 4.78
C LEU A 148 9.89 -25.10 5.98
N THR A 149 9.51 -24.68 7.18
CA THR A 149 9.47 -25.57 8.37
C THR A 149 8.50 -26.72 8.14
N ILE A 150 7.33 -26.48 7.55
CA ILE A 150 6.38 -27.53 7.19
C ILE A 150 7.02 -28.52 6.20
N VAL A 151 7.65 -28.05 5.14
CA VAL A 151 8.32 -28.89 4.13
C VAL A 151 9.42 -29.73 4.75
N LEU A 152 10.25 -29.15 5.63
CA LEU A 152 11.42 -29.83 6.18
C LEU A 152 11.09 -30.78 7.34
N ARG A 153 10.09 -30.45 8.16
CA ARG A 153 9.81 -31.15 9.43
C ARG A 153 8.57 -32.02 9.43
N THR A 154 7.65 -31.85 8.44
CA THR A 154 6.39 -32.61 8.44
C THR A 154 6.34 -33.66 7.33
N LYS A 155 5.45 -34.64 7.47
CA LYS A 155 5.16 -35.63 6.45
C LYS A 155 4.09 -35.19 5.45
N ARG A 156 3.51 -34.00 5.65
CA ARG A 156 2.43 -33.44 4.84
C ARG A 156 2.85 -32.10 4.21
N PRO A 157 3.74 -32.10 3.20
CA PRO A 157 4.30 -30.87 2.64
C PRO A 157 3.24 -29.94 2.02
N LEU A 158 2.09 -30.48 1.57
CA LEU A 158 1.02 -29.67 0.98
C LEU A 158 0.44 -28.61 1.93
N TRP A 159 0.57 -28.79 3.25
CA TRP A 159 0.17 -27.76 4.21
C TRP A 159 0.96 -26.45 4.06
N ALA A 160 2.10 -26.49 3.37
CA ALA A 160 2.87 -25.27 3.06
C ALA A 160 2.15 -24.35 2.06
N LEU A 161 1.11 -24.82 1.37
CA LEU A 161 0.25 -23.94 0.54
C LEU A 161 -0.52 -22.91 1.39
N ALA A 162 -0.84 -23.23 2.64
CA ALA A 162 -1.56 -22.29 3.51
C ALA A 162 -0.77 -20.99 3.78
N PRO A 163 0.47 -21.02 4.28
CA PRO A 163 1.25 -19.81 4.46
C PRO A 163 1.56 -19.08 3.13
N VAL A 164 1.75 -19.79 2.01
CA VAL A 164 1.87 -19.17 0.68
C VAL A 164 0.60 -18.41 0.32
N GLY A 165 -0.57 -19.03 0.51
CA GLY A 165 -1.87 -18.39 0.26
C GLY A 165 -2.12 -17.19 1.16
N ILE A 166 -1.71 -17.26 2.43
CA ILE A 166 -1.80 -16.14 3.39
C ILE A 166 -0.95 -14.95 2.89
N LEU A 167 0.30 -15.18 2.48
CA LEU A 167 1.17 -14.12 1.98
C LEU A 167 0.59 -13.46 0.73
N ALA A 168 0.07 -14.25 -0.21
CA ALA A 168 -0.58 -13.73 -1.41
C ALA A 168 -1.84 -12.93 -1.07
N LEU A 169 -2.69 -13.44 -0.16
CA LEU A 169 -3.90 -12.76 0.29
C LEU A 169 -3.59 -11.40 0.95
N LEU A 170 -2.59 -11.35 1.83
CA LEU A 170 -2.15 -10.11 2.46
C LEU A 170 -1.64 -9.12 1.40
N GLY A 171 -0.87 -9.59 0.41
CA GLY A 171 -0.43 -8.76 -0.71
C GLY A 171 -1.59 -8.19 -1.53
N ILE A 172 -2.68 -8.96 -1.72
CA ILE A 172 -3.89 -8.50 -2.41
C ILE A 172 -4.63 -7.45 -1.58
N ILE A 173 -4.81 -7.69 -0.26
CA ILE A 173 -5.50 -6.78 0.65
C ILE A 173 -4.80 -5.42 0.70
N TRP A 174 -3.47 -5.40 0.78
CA TRP A 174 -2.68 -4.16 0.86
C TRP A 174 -2.33 -3.56 -0.51
N SER A 175 -2.76 -4.18 -1.61
CA SER A 175 -2.44 -3.68 -2.95
C SER A 175 -3.12 -2.34 -3.26
N SER A 176 -2.63 -1.68 -4.31
CA SER A 176 -3.21 -0.46 -4.87
C SER A 176 -4.03 -0.76 -6.12
N GLN A 177 -4.66 0.27 -6.68
CA GLN A 177 -5.32 0.23 -7.99
C GLN A 177 -4.36 -0.25 -9.09
N LEU A 178 -3.08 0.13 -9.01
CA LEU A 178 -2.03 -0.28 -9.93
C LEU A 178 -1.43 -1.63 -9.51
N ALA A 179 -1.74 -2.69 -10.21
CA ALA A 179 -1.19 -4.03 -9.98
C ALA A 179 -0.79 -4.72 -11.30
N PRO A 180 0.22 -4.20 -12.00
CA PRO A 180 0.56 -4.62 -13.37
C PRO A 180 0.94 -6.10 -13.48
N LEU A 181 1.46 -6.71 -12.41
CA LEU A 181 1.93 -8.09 -12.37
C LEU A 181 0.96 -9.06 -11.68
N ALA A 182 -0.25 -8.63 -11.27
CA ALA A 182 -1.16 -9.46 -10.48
C ALA A 182 -1.58 -10.74 -11.24
N LEU A 183 -1.93 -10.60 -12.51
CA LEU A 183 -2.38 -11.73 -13.33
C LEU A 183 -1.26 -12.75 -13.61
N PRO A 184 -0.06 -12.39 -14.12
CA PRO A 184 1.00 -13.35 -14.36
C PRO A 184 1.51 -14.00 -13.06
N ILE A 185 1.58 -13.29 -11.94
CA ILE A 185 1.97 -13.84 -10.65
C ILE A 185 0.92 -14.85 -10.14
N GLY A 186 -0.37 -14.50 -10.21
CA GLY A 186 -1.46 -15.38 -9.82
C GLY A 186 -1.46 -16.68 -10.64
N LEU A 187 -1.34 -16.55 -11.97
CA LEU A 187 -1.29 -17.67 -12.89
C LEU A 187 -0.11 -18.58 -12.63
N PHE A 188 1.10 -18.02 -12.47
CA PHE A 188 2.29 -18.76 -12.11
C PHE A 188 2.10 -19.56 -10.81
N SER A 189 1.57 -18.91 -9.77
CA SER A 189 1.35 -19.54 -8.46
C SER A 189 0.36 -20.70 -8.54
N VAL A 190 -0.73 -20.56 -9.31
CA VAL A 190 -1.73 -21.61 -9.53
C VAL A 190 -1.13 -22.80 -10.28
N VAL A 191 -0.40 -22.55 -11.38
CA VAL A 191 0.23 -23.59 -12.20
C VAL A 191 1.24 -24.39 -11.37
N VAL A 192 2.15 -23.69 -10.67
CA VAL A 192 3.16 -24.34 -9.83
C VAL A 192 2.49 -25.10 -8.68
N GLY A 193 1.47 -24.51 -8.05
CA GLY A 193 0.71 -25.14 -6.95
C GLY A 193 0.03 -26.44 -7.39
N ILE A 194 -0.66 -26.44 -8.54
CA ILE A 194 -1.32 -27.64 -9.08
C ILE A 194 -0.28 -28.70 -9.48
N ALA A 195 0.77 -28.30 -10.21
CA ALA A 195 1.82 -29.24 -10.64
C ALA A 195 2.52 -29.89 -9.44
N TRP A 196 2.86 -29.10 -8.43
CA TRP A 196 3.46 -29.61 -7.20
C TRP A 196 2.51 -30.50 -6.39
N SER A 197 1.22 -30.13 -6.26
CA SER A 197 0.21 -30.95 -5.59
C SER A 197 0.01 -32.29 -6.26
N ALA A 198 -0.02 -32.31 -7.60
CA ALA A 198 -0.07 -33.54 -8.40
C ALA A 198 1.16 -34.42 -8.18
N TYR A 199 2.37 -33.82 -8.16
CA TYR A 199 3.64 -34.50 -7.90
C TYR A 199 3.65 -35.17 -6.50
N VAL A 200 3.29 -34.41 -5.45
CA VAL A 200 3.25 -34.92 -4.06
C VAL A 200 2.23 -36.01 -3.90
N SER A 201 1.02 -35.83 -4.45
CA SER A 201 -0.07 -36.83 -4.37
C SER A 201 0.28 -38.09 -5.15
N GLY A 202 0.91 -37.96 -6.32
CA GLY A 202 1.39 -39.10 -7.10
C GLY A 202 2.47 -39.91 -6.38
N ARG A 203 3.38 -39.23 -5.69
CA ARG A 203 4.42 -39.84 -4.84
C ARG A 203 3.81 -40.64 -3.68
N ALA A 204 2.87 -40.03 -2.96
CA ALA A 204 2.19 -40.70 -1.82
C ALA A 204 1.47 -41.97 -2.23
N ARG A 205 0.81 -41.96 -3.40
CA ARG A 205 0.15 -43.16 -3.94
C ARG A 205 1.13 -44.26 -4.30
N ARG A 206 2.29 -43.94 -4.90
CA ARG A 206 3.32 -44.94 -5.24
C ARG A 206 3.93 -45.58 -3.99
N GLU A 207 4.05 -44.85 -2.89
CA GLU A 207 4.54 -45.36 -1.62
C GLU A 207 3.51 -46.29 -0.95
N GLY A 208 2.22 -45.97 -1.05
CA GLY A 208 1.12 -46.80 -0.54
C GLY A 208 0.91 -48.11 -1.33
N SER A 209 1.16 -48.10 -2.66
CA SER A 209 0.99 -49.28 -3.52
C SER A 209 2.14 -50.28 -3.46
N ARG A 210 3.29 -49.95 -2.84
CA ARG A 210 4.41 -50.88 -2.70
C ARG A 210 4.19 -52.06 -1.75
N GLY A 211 3.08 -52.04 -0.99
CA GLY A 211 2.67 -53.11 -0.08
C GLY A 211 1.73 -54.13 -0.68
N ILE A 212 1.22 -53.95 -1.90
CA ILE A 212 0.29 -54.83 -2.55
C ILE A 212 0.90 -55.31 -3.87
N VAL A 213 1.29 -56.57 -3.90
CA VAL A 213 1.74 -57.26 -5.14
C VAL A 213 0.50 -57.52 -5.96
N GLU A 214 0.21 -56.68 -6.92
CA GLU A 214 -0.85 -56.91 -7.89
C GLU A 214 -0.25 -57.37 -9.22
N PHE A 215 -0.56 -58.61 -9.58
CA PHE A 215 -0.42 -59.10 -10.94
C PHE A 215 -1.42 -58.38 -11.83
N SER A 216 -0.97 -57.41 -12.59
CA SER A 216 -1.80 -56.82 -13.63
C SER A 216 -0.93 -56.43 -14.82
N ASP A 217 -1.10 -57.25 -15.84
CA ASP A 217 -0.50 -57.13 -17.15
C ASP A 217 -1.25 -56.04 -17.92
N SER A 218 -0.84 -54.77 -17.81
CA SER A 218 -1.33 -53.70 -18.66
C SER A 218 -0.19 -52.80 -19.13
N THR A 219 0.09 -52.89 -20.42
CA THR A 219 1.18 -52.26 -21.16
C THR A 219 1.13 -50.74 -21.31
N VAL A 220 0.22 -50.06 -20.65
CA VAL A 220 0.18 -48.58 -20.65
C VAL A 220 0.40 -48.08 -19.22
N THR A 221 1.55 -47.51 -18.97
CA THR A 221 1.90 -46.96 -17.66
C THR A 221 0.85 -45.92 -17.25
N PRO A 222 0.06 -46.17 -16.19
CA PRO A 222 -1.03 -45.24 -15.77
C PRO A 222 -0.53 -43.83 -15.35
N THR A 223 0.77 -43.66 -15.29
CA THR A 223 1.47 -42.44 -14.91
C THR A 223 1.50 -41.39 -16.04
N ALA A 224 1.69 -41.81 -17.31
CA ALA A 224 1.68 -40.93 -18.45
C ALA A 224 0.26 -40.39 -18.71
N ARG A 225 -0.75 -41.23 -18.63
CA ARG A 225 -2.16 -40.85 -18.85
C ARG A 225 -2.67 -39.89 -17.79
N ARG A 226 -2.21 -39.99 -16.54
CA ARG A 226 -2.55 -39.08 -15.44
C ARG A 226 -1.77 -37.76 -15.52
N GLY A 227 -0.51 -37.79 -15.94
CA GLY A 227 0.29 -36.60 -16.25
C GLY A 227 -0.33 -35.77 -17.36
N ILE A 228 -0.74 -36.44 -18.43
CA ILE A 228 -1.45 -35.80 -19.55
C ILE A 228 -2.78 -35.19 -19.08
N GLY A 229 -3.56 -35.90 -18.25
CA GLY A 229 -4.81 -35.38 -17.68
C GLY A 229 -4.61 -34.15 -16.80
N ALA A 230 -3.57 -34.11 -15.97
CA ALA A 230 -3.25 -32.93 -15.17
C ALA A 230 -2.81 -31.73 -16.01
N VAL A 231 -1.97 -31.96 -17.03
CA VAL A 231 -1.57 -30.92 -17.99
C VAL A 231 -2.76 -30.43 -18.79
N THR A 232 -3.65 -31.32 -19.23
CA THR A 232 -4.88 -30.95 -19.96
C THR A 232 -5.82 -30.10 -19.10
N LEU A 233 -5.98 -30.44 -17.81
CA LEU A 233 -6.78 -29.64 -16.87
C LEU A 233 -6.17 -28.25 -16.63
N ILE A 234 -4.85 -28.16 -16.52
CA ILE A 234 -4.14 -26.89 -16.39
C ILE A 234 -4.34 -26.05 -17.65
N ILE A 235 -4.16 -26.63 -18.84
CA ILE A 235 -4.36 -25.91 -20.13
C ILE A 235 -5.82 -25.47 -20.25
N LEU A 236 -6.78 -26.31 -19.89
CA LEU A 236 -8.20 -25.99 -19.93
C LEU A 236 -8.57 -24.88 -18.94
N ALA A 237 -8.05 -24.95 -17.71
CA ALA A 237 -8.22 -23.91 -16.72
C ALA A 237 -7.61 -22.55 -17.18
N LEU A 238 -6.45 -22.59 -17.82
CA LEU A 238 -5.80 -21.43 -18.43
C LEU A 238 -6.61 -20.89 -19.61
N ALA A 239 -7.09 -21.77 -20.49
CA ALA A 239 -7.88 -21.40 -21.65
C ALA A 239 -9.24 -20.76 -21.27
N ILE A 240 -9.77 -21.09 -20.10
CA ILE A 240 -10.99 -20.48 -19.54
C ILE A 240 -10.65 -19.19 -18.76
N ALA A 241 -9.62 -19.19 -17.95
CA ALA A 241 -9.27 -18.07 -17.09
C ALA A 241 -8.80 -16.83 -17.88
N VAL A 242 -8.00 -17.02 -18.95
CA VAL A 242 -7.45 -15.90 -19.73
C VAL A 242 -8.54 -15.10 -20.46
N PRO A 243 -9.51 -15.68 -21.19
CA PRO A 243 -10.60 -14.90 -21.79
C PRO A 243 -11.57 -14.35 -20.73
N LEU A 244 -11.82 -15.07 -19.63
CA LEU A 244 -12.70 -14.61 -18.56
C LEU A 244 -12.15 -13.35 -17.88
N THR A 245 -10.84 -13.21 -17.74
CA THR A 245 -10.23 -11.99 -17.20
C THR A 245 -10.44 -10.79 -18.12
N ARG A 246 -10.45 -10.98 -19.45
CA ARG A 246 -10.74 -9.88 -20.39
C ARG A 246 -12.20 -9.43 -20.33
N ILE A 247 -13.13 -10.35 -20.04
CA ILE A 247 -14.56 -10.05 -19.94
C ILE A 247 -14.89 -9.38 -18.59
N VAL A 248 -14.22 -9.79 -17.51
CA VAL A 248 -14.48 -9.27 -16.15
C VAL A 248 -13.73 -7.96 -15.87
N VAL A 249 -12.63 -7.68 -16.58
CA VAL A 249 -11.74 -6.53 -16.30
C VAL A 249 -12.07 -5.29 -17.17
N THR A 250 -13.04 -5.37 -18.08
CA THR A 250 -13.25 -4.34 -19.14
C THR A 250 -13.86 -3.06 -18.60
N ASP A 251 -14.08 -2.67 -17.44
CA ASP A 251 -14.48 -1.33 -16.94
C ASP A 251 -14.76 -1.27 -15.43
N SER A 252 -14.36 -2.27 -14.65
CA SER A 252 -14.54 -2.19 -13.20
C SER A 252 -13.32 -1.59 -12.53
N HIS A 253 -13.48 -0.45 -11.89
CA HIS A 253 -12.53 0.01 -10.89
C HIS A 253 -12.25 -1.15 -9.93
N ARG A 254 -10.97 -1.50 -9.78
CA ARG A 254 -10.58 -2.56 -8.87
C ARG A 254 -10.94 -2.15 -7.45
N VAL A 255 -11.76 -2.96 -6.79
CA VAL A 255 -12.08 -2.78 -5.37
C VAL A 255 -10.82 -3.08 -4.55
N VAL A 256 -10.31 -2.10 -3.85
CA VAL A 256 -9.17 -2.25 -2.93
C VAL A 256 -9.64 -2.02 -1.50
N ALA A 257 -9.13 -2.81 -0.56
CA ALA A 257 -9.55 -2.74 0.85
C ALA A 257 -9.31 -1.34 1.45
N ARG A 258 -8.32 -0.64 0.95
CA ARG A 258 -7.97 0.73 1.33
C ARG A 258 -9.13 1.73 1.17
N ASP A 259 -9.94 1.61 0.13
CA ASP A 259 -11.06 2.52 -0.14
C ASP A 259 -12.18 2.43 0.92
N TYR A 260 -12.14 1.37 1.77
CA TYR A 260 -13.10 1.14 2.85
C TYR A 260 -12.54 1.46 4.25
N VAL A 261 -11.24 1.77 4.36
CA VAL A 261 -10.59 2.09 5.63
C VAL A 261 -10.34 3.59 5.70
N GLU A 262 -11.26 4.32 6.31
CA GLU A 262 -11.08 5.74 6.63
C GLU A 262 -10.33 5.87 7.96
N PRO A 263 -9.27 6.70 8.02
CA PRO A 263 -8.63 6.99 9.30
C PRO A 263 -9.61 7.77 10.18
N PRO A 264 -9.72 7.46 11.46
CA PRO A 264 -10.60 8.17 12.39
C PRO A 264 -10.00 9.54 12.76
N LEU A 265 -10.08 10.50 11.84
CA LEU A 265 -9.68 11.87 12.11
C LEU A 265 -10.88 12.62 12.71
N ASN A 266 -10.74 13.11 13.94
CA ASN A 266 -11.75 13.92 14.57
C ASN A 266 -11.52 15.40 14.24
N LEU A 267 -12.22 15.92 13.25
CA LEU A 267 -12.10 17.32 12.83
C LEU A 267 -12.47 18.34 13.93
N GLN A 268 -13.27 17.96 14.92
CA GLN A 268 -13.63 18.84 16.03
C GLN A 268 -12.45 19.21 16.95
N GLU A 269 -11.37 18.47 16.88
CA GLU A 269 -10.14 18.80 17.61
C GLU A 269 -9.34 19.94 16.97
N TYR A 270 -9.67 20.28 15.73
CA TYR A 270 -8.96 21.30 14.93
C TYR A 270 -9.87 22.51 14.71
N HIS A 271 -9.43 23.67 15.17
CA HIS A 271 -10.16 24.91 14.97
C HIS A 271 -10.33 25.24 13.48
N SER A 272 -11.52 25.63 13.09
CA SER A 272 -11.75 26.10 11.72
C SER A 272 -10.82 27.27 11.37
N PRO A 273 -10.23 27.29 10.19
CA PRO A 273 -9.40 28.42 9.74
C PRO A 273 -10.15 29.75 9.76
N ALA A 274 -11.46 29.72 9.52
CA ALA A 274 -12.31 30.90 9.57
C ALA A 274 -12.33 31.57 10.95
N THR A 275 -12.21 30.80 12.03
CA THR A 275 -12.17 31.37 13.41
C THR A 275 -10.86 32.09 13.69
N GLN A 276 -9.79 31.79 12.95
CA GLN A 276 -8.49 32.45 13.08
C GLN A 276 -8.42 33.76 12.27
N PHE A 277 -9.36 34.00 11.37
CA PHE A 277 -9.34 35.16 10.49
C PHE A 277 -9.17 36.49 11.24
N ARG A 278 -9.83 36.63 12.38
CA ARG A 278 -9.69 37.83 13.21
C ARG A 278 -8.26 38.02 13.71
N PHE A 279 -7.63 36.97 14.19
CA PHE A 279 -6.24 37.02 14.70
C PHE A 279 -5.27 37.36 13.60
N LEU A 280 -5.41 36.74 12.43
CA LEU A 280 -4.58 37.02 11.26
C LEU A 280 -4.69 38.47 10.78
N ASN A 281 -5.85 39.09 10.91
CA ASN A 281 -6.08 40.47 10.47
C ASN A 281 -5.91 41.52 11.57
N THR A 282 -5.68 41.15 12.80
CA THR A 282 -5.49 42.06 13.93
C THR A 282 -4.18 41.85 14.66
N THR A 283 -3.99 40.74 15.30
CA THR A 283 -2.83 40.47 16.15
C THR A 283 -1.59 40.16 15.32
N ASP A 284 -1.74 39.35 14.26
CA ASP A 284 -0.65 38.86 13.44
C ASP A 284 -0.48 39.67 12.12
N LYS A 285 -1.22 40.78 12.01
CA LYS A 285 -1.27 41.57 10.76
C LYS A 285 0.10 42.02 10.23
N ASP A 286 0.99 42.35 11.15
CA ASP A 286 2.33 42.86 10.84
C ASP A 286 3.42 41.80 11.11
N THR A 287 3.03 40.52 11.29
CA THR A 287 3.94 39.41 11.59
C THR A 287 4.15 38.59 10.33
N ASP A 288 5.40 38.26 10.02
CA ASP A 288 5.75 37.37 8.93
C ASP A 288 5.43 35.91 9.37
N LEU A 289 4.31 35.37 8.92
CA LEU A 289 3.87 34.02 9.27
C LEU A 289 4.56 32.96 8.44
N LEU A 290 4.74 33.23 7.15
CA LEU A 290 5.31 32.31 6.16
C LEU A 290 6.21 33.07 5.19
N THR A 291 7.34 32.48 4.83
CA THR A 291 8.14 32.92 3.68
C THR A 291 7.88 31.96 2.52
N VAL A 292 7.61 32.50 1.35
CA VAL A 292 7.17 31.73 0.18
C VAL A 292 8.02 32.07 -1.03
N ASP A 293 8.68 31.04 -1.59
CA ASP A 293 9.50 31.12 -2.78
C ASP A 293 8.88 30.37 -3.95
N GLY A 294 8.93 30.95 -5.15
CA GLY A 294 8.45 30.29 -6.38
C GLY A 294 6.95 30.44 -6.63
N LEU A 295 6.23 31.25 -5.85
CA LEU A 295 4.83 31.55 -6.12
C LEU A 295 4.76 32.54 -7.29
N PRO A 296 3.94 32.29 -8.34
CA PRO A 296 3.75 33.20 -9.45
C PRO A 296 3.20 34.56 -8.99
N GLU A 297 3.42 35.61 -9.78
CA GLU A 297 2.86 36.96 -9.51
C GLU A 297 1.32 36.86 -9.45
N GLY A 298 0.72 37.42 -8.40
CA GLY A 298 -0.70 37.32 -8.11
C GLY A 298 -1.16 35.96 -7.56
N GLY A 299 -0.25 34.97 -7.43
CA GLY A 299 -0.53 33.67 -6.86
C GLY A 299 -0.94 33.74 -5.40
N ARG A 300 -1.74 32.77 -4.95
CA ARG A 300 -2.25 32.67 -3.59
C ARG A 300 -1.96 31.30 -3.00
N LEU A 301 -1.73 31.27 -1.69
CA LEU A 301 -1.76 30.01 -0.93
C LEU A 301 -3.14 29.80 -0.36
N ARG A 302 -3.66 28.60 -0.53
CA ARG A 302 -4.93 28.15 0.06
C ARG A 302 -4.64 27.56 1.42
N LEU A 303 -5.26 28.09 2.47
CA LEU A 303 -5.18 27.54 3.81
C LEU A 303 -6.14 26.35 3.97
N ALA A 304 -7.39 26.54 3.56
CA ALA A 304 -8.42 25.50 3.53
C ALA A 304 -9.59 25.90 2.62
N THR A 305 -10.33 24.92 2.14
CA THR A 305 -11.66 25.09 1.55
C THR A 305 -12.70 24.65 2.57
N LEU A 306 -13.70 25.46 2.82
CA LEU A 306 -14.76 25.19 3.79
C LEU A 306 -16.09 25.10 3.02
N ASP A 307 -16.85 24.04 3.25
CA ASP A 307 -18.03 23.65 2.46
C ASP A 307 -19.32 23.52 3.30
N TYR A 308 -19.25 23.80 4.59
CA TYR A 308 -20.39 23.68 5.47
C TYR A 308 -20.53 24.88 6.41
N TYR A 309 -21.75 25.40 6.53
CA TYR A 309 -22.10 26.45 7.48
C TYR A 309 -23.15 25.93 8.46
N ASP A 310 -22.86 25.94 9.75
CA ASP A 310 -23.75 25.45 10.80
C ASP A 310 -24.70 26.52 11.38
N GLY A 311 -24.76 27.70 10.77
CA GLY A 311 -25.49 28.87 11.27
C GLY A 311 -24.61 29.79 12.14
N THR A 312 -23.41 29.37 12.52
CA THR A 312 -22.49 30.14 13.38
C THR A 312 -21.09 30.20 12.80
N VAL A 313 -20.59 29.07 12.33
CA VAL A 313 -19.20 28.94 11.84
C VAL A 313 -19.17 28.22 10.49
N ILE A 314 -18.36 28.74 9.58
CA ILE A 314 -18.03 28.02 8.35
C ILE A 314 -16.94 26.99 8.67
N GLN A 315 -17.16 25.74 8.30
CA GLN A 315 -16.28 24.62 8.60
C GLN A 315 -16.29 23.59 7.47
N ILE A 316 -15.54 22.52 7.62
CA ILE A 316 -15.58 21.38 6.70
C ILE A 316 -16.68 20.44 7.19
N ALA A 317 -17.58 20.02 6.29
CA ALA A 317 -18.62 19.06 6.62
C ALA A 317 -18.02 17.73 7.07
N ALA A 318 -18.37 17.29 8.26
CA ALA A 318 -18.05 15.94 8.71
C ALA A 318 -18.85 14.95 7.85
N ASN A 319 -18.17 14.13 7.07
CA ASN A 319 -18.75 13.08 6.21
C ASN A 319 -19.54 13.56 4.98
N ALA A 320 -19.37 14.77 4.50
CA ALA A 320 -19.94 15.17 3.21
C ALA A 320 -19.39 14.27 2.08
N ASN A 321 -20.26 13.50 1.47
CA ASN A 321 -20.01 12.67 0.28
C ASN A 321 -19.04 11.47 0.43
N GLY A 322 -18.78 10.96 1.63
CA GLY A 322 -17.98 9.74 1.82
C GLY A 322 -16.49 9.87 1.54
N SER A 323 -16.00 11.05 1.15
CA SER A 323 -14.59 11.34 0.97
C SER A 323 -14.09 12.18 2.13
N GLY A 324 -13.61 11.52 3.19
CA GLY A 324 -12.99 12.18 4.34
C GLY A 324 -11.52 12.52 4.10
N PHE A 325 -10.89 13.10 5.11
CA PHE A 325 -9.44 13.25 5.13
C PHE A 325 -8.75 11.90 5.12
N ARG A 326 -7.81 11.72 4.22
CA ARG A 326 -6.98 10.52 4.13
C ARG A 326 -5.55 10.82 4.54
N HIS A 327 -4.93 9.90 5.25
CA HIS A 327 -3.50 9.96 5.54
C HIS A 327 -2.71 9.81 4.23
N VAL A 328 -1.86 10.78 3.93
CA VAL A 328 -1.21 10.89 2.61
C VAL A 328 0.30 10.96 2.73
N GLY A 329 0.96 10.67 1.62
CA GLY A 329 2.38 10.86 1.44
C GLY A 329 2.72 12.18 0.75
N SER A 330 3.95 12.31 0.30
CA SER A 330 4.42 13.48 -0.43
C SER A 330 3.79 13.62 -1.83
N SER A 331 3.24 12.55 -2.39
CA SER A 331 2.58 12.57 -3.70
C SER A 331 1.09 12.29 -3.56
N PHE A 332 0.26 13.24 -3.93
CA PHE A 332 -1.20 13.13 -3.81
C PHE A 332 -1.84 12.47 -5.02
N TYR A 333 -1.38 12.78 -6.23
CA TYR A 333 -1.91 12.28 -7.50
C TYR A 333 -0.82 12.15 -8.56
N GLU A 334 -0.98 11.16 -9.43
CA GLU A 334 -0.28 11.05 -10.71
C GLU A 334 -1.13 11.60 -11.87
N THR A 335 -2.08 12.48 -11.60
CA THR A 335 -2.96 13.01 -12.65
C THR A 335 -2.13 13.82 -13.63
N PRO A 336 -2.23 13.58 -14.93
CA PRO A 336 -1.58 14.40 -15.93
C PRO A 336 -2.01 15.87 -15.79
N LEU A 337 -1.10 16.80 -16.05
CA LEU A 337 -1.46 18.21 -16.10
C LEU A 337 -2.56 18.41 -17.14
N PRO A 338 -3.62 19.17 -16.83
CA PRO A 338 -4.59 19.60 -17.83
C PRO A 338 -3.89 20.27 -19.02
N ALA A 339 -4.44 20.12 -20.21
CA ALA A 339 -3.87 20.73 -21.39
C ALA A 339 -3.82 22.27 -21.22
N GLY A 340 -2.62 22.84 -21.32
CA GLY A 340 -2.38 24.27 -21.15
C GLY A 340 -2.16 24.74 -19.70
N ALA A 341 -2.17 23.83 -18.72
CA ALA A 341 -1.82 24.19 -17.35
C ALA A 341 -0.30 24.12 -17.13
N GLU A 342 0.23 25.04 -16.34
CA GLU A 342 1.63 25.08 -15.93
C GLU A 342 1.78 24.51 -14.52
N ALA A 343 2.87 23.78 -14.30
CA ALA A 343 3.20 23.27 -12.97
C ALA A 343 3.77 24.39 -12.11
N SER A 344 3.27 24.53 -10.89
CA SER A 344 3.82 25.40 -9.86
C SER A 344 4.63 24.58 -8.87
N ASN A 345 5.83 25.04 -8.54
CA ASN A 345 6.66 24.46 -7.48
C ASN A 345 7.00 25.58 -6.48
N VAL A 346 6.37 25.50 -5.34
CA VAL A 346 6.48 26.54 -4.30
C VAL A 346 7.17 25.94 -3.08
N THR A 347 8.14 26.68 -2.53
CA THR A 347 8.77 26.34 -1.26
C THR A 347 8.22 27.27 -0.18
N VAL A 348 7.69 26.68 0.88
CA VAL A 348 7.13 27.40 2.02
C VAL A 348 7.99 27.13 3.24
N ARG A 349 8.40 28.21 3.91
CA ARG A 349 9.06 28.19 5.21
C ARG A 349 8.13 28.78 6.25
N VAL A 350 7.98 28.10 7.36
CA VAL A 350 7.19 28.56 8.49
C VAL A 350 8.04 29.47 9.36
N GLU A 351 7.58 30.71 9.55
CA GLU A 351 8.21 31.70 10.45
C GLU A 351 7.47 31.72 11.80
N ASP A 352 6.34 32.39 11.90
CA ASP A 352 5.55 32.48 13.14
C ASP A 352 4.17 31.81 13.03
N TYR A 353 3.89 31.12 11.93
CA TYR A 353 2.66 30.37 11.79
C TYR A 353 2.68 29.11 12.66
N SER A 354 1.68 28.96 13.53
CA SER A 354 1.52 27.79 14.40
C SER A 354 0.12 27.19 14.24
N GLY A 355 -0.12 26.50 13.15
CA GLY A 355 -1.41 25.91 12.81
C GLY A 355 -1.31 24.43 12.43
N ASN A 356 -2.48 23.80 12.38
CA ASN A 356 -2.63 22.44 11.89
C ASN A 356 -2.97 22.40 10.39
N TRP A 357 -3.52 23.47 9.86
CA TRP A 357 -3.82 23.61 8.43
C TRP A 357 -2.56 23.92 7.67
N VAL A 358 -2.27 23.14 6.64
CA VAL A 358 -1.04 23.27 5.86
C VAL A 358 -1.34 24.09 4.61
N PRO A 359 -0.80 25.31 4.47
CA PRO A 359 -1.02 26.11 3.28
C PRO A 359 -0.52 25.41 2.01
N THR A 360 -1.36 25.38 0.98
CA THR A 360 -1.07 24.71 -0.30
C THR A 360 -1.37 25.62 -1.49
N VAL A 361 -0.97 25.20 -2.67
CA VAL A 361 -1.36 25.79 -3.96
C VAL A 361 -2.55 25.04 -4.53
N ASP A 362 -3.13 25.54 -5.62
CA ASP A 362 -4.22 24.84 -6.32
C ASP A 362 -3.70 23.56 -7.00
N GLY A 363 -4.59 22.57 -7.13
CA GLY A 363 -4.32 21.32 -7.80
C GLY A 363 -3.07 20.59 -7.25
N VAL A 364 -3.00 20.43 -5.92
CA VAL A 364 -1.85 19.84 -5.23
C VAL A 364 -1.52 18.47 -5.81
N ARG A 365 -0.27 18.30 -6.24
CA ARG A 365 0.26 17.05 -6.81
C ARG A 365 1.25 16.35 -5.89
N SER A 366 2.00 17.14 -5.13
CA SER A 366 2.92 16.61 -4.12
C SER A 366 3.17 17.65 -3.04
N LEU A 367 3.46 17.16 -1.84
CA LEU A 367 3.94 17.96 -0.72
C LEU A 367 5.07 17.20 -0.04
N GLU A 368 6.24 17.79 0.04
CA GLU A 368 7.44 17.19 0.61
C GLU A 368 8.01 18.10 1.70
N TYR A 369 8.04 17.60 2.93
CA TYR A 369 8.72 18.29 4.03
C TYR A 369 10.22 18.11 3.92
N THR A 370 10.98 19.19 4.13
CA THR A 370 12.45 19.20 3.99
C THR A 370 13.18 19.63 5.27
N SER A 371 12.44 19.98 6.34
CA SER A 371 13.00 20.32 7.64
C SER A 371 13.45 19.09 8.45
N ASP A 372 14.12 19.30 9.57
CA ASP A 372 14.54 18.23 10.50
C ASP A 372 13.36 17.41 11.03
N ARG A 373 12.16 17.98 11.04
CA ARG A 373 10.91 17.32 11.44
C ARG A 373 10.16 16.65 10.28
N ALA A 374 10.76 16.59 9.08
CA ALA A 374 10.10 16.11 7.86
C ALA A 374 9.40 14.75 8.04
N GLY A 375 10.06 13.77 8.67
CA GLY A 375 9.46 12.45 8.92
C GLY A 375 8.22 12.53 9.82
N GLN A 376 8.26 13.33 10.89
CA GLN A 376 7.13 13.49 11.81
C GLN A 376 5.94 14.20 11.14
N LEU A 377 6.22 15.23 10.34
CA LEU A 377 5.18 16.00 9.66
C LEU A 377 4.56 15.19 8.52
N ALA A 378 5.34 14.41 7.77
CA ALA A 378 4.83 13.52 6.74
C ALA A 378 3.92 12.43 7.34
N ASP A 379 4.32 11.85 8.48
CA ASP A 379 3.50 10.85 9.20
C ASP A 379 2.21 11.45 9.81
N ALA A 380 2.11 12.77 9.90
CA ALA A 380 0.97 13.48 10.48
C ALA A 380 0.05 14.12 9.43
N LEU A 381 0.40 14.02 8.15
CA LEU A 381 -0.29 14.74 7.08
C LEU A 381 -1.53 14.00 6.59
N TYR A 382 -2.64 14.72 6.56
CA TYR A 382 -3.91 14.31 5.99
C TYR A 382 -4.32 15.25 4.88
N PHE A 383 -4.97 14.72 3.86
CA PHE A 383 -5.44 15.50 2.71
C PHE A 383 -6.88 15.14 2.36
N HIS A 384 -7.67 16.15 2.08
CA HIS A 384 -9.05 16.00 1.60
C HIS A 384 -9.10 16.26 0.10
N ASP A 385 -9.34 15.21 -0.69
CA ASP A 385 -9.21 15.23 -2.16
C ASP A 385 -10.13 16.26 -2.83
N HIS A 386 -11.43 16.31 -2.44
CA HIS A 386 -12.39 17.21 -3.07
C HIS A 386 -12.23 18.67 -2.64
N LEU A 387 -11.81 18.91 -1.40
CA LEU A 387 -11.61 20.27 -0.88
C LEU A 387 -10.18 20.75 -1.10
N GLU A 388 -9.30 19.90 -1.65
CA GLU A 388 -7.88 20.20 -1.84
C GLU A 388 -7.24 20.84 -0.60
N THR A 389 -7.59 20.31 0.57
CA THR A 389 -7.20 20.89 1.86
C THR A 389 -6.29 19.93 2.59
N ALA A 390 -5.15 20.43 3.05
CA ALA A 390 -4.17 19.67 3.81
C ALA A 390 -4.24 20.03 5.30
N LEU A 391 -4.22 18.99 6.15
CA LEU A 391 -4.25 19.11 7.60
C LEU A 391 -3.17 18.22 8.20
N SER A 392 -2.39 18.77 9.12
CA SER A 392 -1.42 18.01 9.90
C SER A 392 -1.92 17.84 11.35
N THR A 393 -1.87 16.61 11.87
CA THR A 393 -2.20 16.35 13.28
C THR A 393 -1.14 16.90 14.23
N VAL A 394 0.05 17.19 13.71
CA VAL A 394 1.14 17.89 14.42
C VAL A 394 1.20 19.31 13.91
N ARG A 395 1.14 20.29 14.81
CA ARG A 395 1.23 21.71 14.44
C ARG A 395 2.52 22.02 13.71
N LEU A 396 2.42 22.82 12.66
CA LEU A 396 3.57 23.46 12.06
C LEU A 396 4.21 24.40 13.08
N ALA A 397 5.51 24.51 13.03
CA ALA A 397 6.30 25.36 13.94
C ALA A 397 7.41 26.07 13.17
N GLN A 398 7.93 27.12 13.76
CA GLN A 398 9.05 27.90 13.22
C GLN A 398 10.19 27.01 12.74
N GLY A 399 10.66 27.27 11.52
CA GLY A 399 11.74 26.54 10.87
C GLY A 399 11.27 25.30 10.07
N ASP A 400 10.01 24.89 10.20
CA ASP A 400 9.48 23.84 9.30
C ASP A 400 9.49 24.39 7.86
N THR A 401 9.91 23.53 6.95
CA THR A 401 10.01 23.87 5.53
C THR A 401 9.45 22.74 4.70
N TYR A 402 8.65 23.08 3.69
CA TYR A 402 8.12 22.09 2.77
C TYR A 402 8.04 22.66 1.35
N ARG A 403 8.10 21.78 0.38
CA ARG A 403 7.87 22.06 -1.03
C ARG A 403 6.51 21.51 -1.42
N VAL A 404 5.70 22.33 -2.06
CA VAL A 404 4.42 21.91 -2.64
C VAL A 404 4.46 22.11 -4.15
N SER A 405 4.04 21.06 -4.87
CA SER A 405 3.85 21.10 -6.31
C SER A 405 2.37 21.06 -6.63
N GLY A 406 1.92 21.92 -7.49
CA GLY A 406 0.53 22.02 -7.91
C GLY A 406 0.38 22.58 -9.31
N ILE A 407 -0.73 23.23 -9.57
CA ILE A 407 -1.07 23.81 -10.87
C ILE A 407 -1.15 25.32 -10.69
N VAL A 408 -0.60 26.07 -11.65
CA VAL A 408 -0.88 27.49 -11.75
C VAL A 408 -2.28 27.66 -12.32
N THR A 409 -3.18 28.16 -11.49
CA THR A 409 -4.55 28.44 -11.93
C THR A 409 -4.56 29.81 -12.62
N HIS A 410 -5.00 29.83 -13.88
CA HIS A 410 -5.20 31.06 -14.61
C HIS A 410 -6.30 31.90 -13.95
N GLN A 411 -5.99 33.15 -13.61
CA GLN A 411 -7.01 34.08 -13.12
C GLN A 411 -7.68 34.71 -14.34
N TRP A 412 -8.92 34.38 -14.56
CA TRP A 412 -9.73 34.92 -15.64
C TRP A 412 -10.06 36.38 -15.34
N SER A 413 -9.84 37.25 -16.30
CA SER A 413 -10.35 38.65 -16.25
C SER A 413 -11.85 38.67 -16.54
N ASP A 414 -12.53 39.75 -16.14
CA ASP A 414 -13.96 39.89 -16.41
C ASP A 414 -14.25 39.87 -17.92
N GLU A 415 -13.34 40.38 -18.77
CA GLU A 415 -13.43 40.32 -20.21
C GLU A 415 -13.34 38.92 -20.79
N GLU A 416 -12.54 38.04 -20.18
CA GLU A 416 -12.40 36.63 -20.58
C GLU A 416 -13.60 35.78 -20.12
N LEU A 417 -14.31 36.21 -19.09
CA LEU A 417 -15.52 35.58 -18.59
C LEU A 417 -16.77 36.00 -19.34
N GLU A 418 -16.73 37.13 -20.03
CA GLU A 418 -17.86 37.66 -20.78
C GLU A 418 -18.35 36.65 -21.84
N GLY A 419 -19.61 36.32 -21.82
CA GLY A 419 -20.24 35.38 -22.74
C GLY A 419 -20.00 33.91 -22.47
N ARG A 420 -19.34 33.52 -21.34
CA ARG A 420 -19.21 32.13 -20.94
C ARG A 420 -20.45 31.68 -20.17
N ALA A 421 -20.88 30.44 -20.43
CA ALA A 421 -21.98 29.84 -19.69
C ALA A 421 -21.57 29.51 -18.26
N PHE A 422 -22.48 29.71 -17.30
CA PHE A 422 -22.30 29.29 -15.91
C PHE A 422 -22.20 27.76 -15.82
N SER A 423 -21.53 27.27 -14.77
CA SER A 423 -21.45 25.84 -14.46
C SER A 423 -22.86 25.31 -14.17
N SER A 424 -23.11 24.06 -14.61
CA SER A 424 -24.33 23.32 -14.27
C SER A 424 -24.33 22.78 -12.84
N MET A 425 -23.37 23.16 -12.00
CA MET A 425 -23.32 22.74 -10.59
C MET A 425 -24.55 23.24 -9.84
N THR A 426 -25.17 22.33 -9.11
CA THR A 426 -26.20 22.71 -8.14
C THR A 426 -25.54 23.47 -7.00
N PRO A 427 -25.96 24.70 -6.69
CA PRO A 427 -25.42 25.42 -5.55
C PRO A 427 -25.70 24.67 -4.24
N PRO A 428 -24.89 24.89 -3.19
CA PRO A 428 -25.19 24.36 -1.87
C PRO A 428 -26.56 24.79 -1.40
N SER A 429 -27.18 23.97 -0.52
CA SER A 429 -28.46 24.35 0.10
C SER A 429 -28.26 25.62 0.92
N ASP A 430 -29.21 26.56 0.80
CA ASP A 430 -29.34 27.76 1.62
C ASP A 430 -30.11 27.50 2.93
N GLU A 431 -30.40 26.24 3.24
CA GLU A 431 -31.07 25.84 4.46
C GLU A 431 -30.23 26.29 5.68
N GLY A 432 -30.86 27.12 6.53
CA GLY A 432 -30.21 27.72 7.71
C GLY A 432 -29.57 29.09 7.49
N VAL A 433 -29.58 29.61 6.27
CA VAL A 433 -29.14 31.00 6.00
C VAL A 433 -30.23 31.96 6.54
N PRO A 434 -29.88 32.95 7.38
CA PRO A 434 -30.85 33.95 7.85
C PRO A 434 -31.46 34.72 6.66
N SER A 435 -32.78 34.99 6.75
CA SER A 435 -33.52 35.69 5.68
C SER A 435 -32.89 37.05 5.30
N ASP A 436 -32.38 37.77 6.29
CA ASP A 436 -31.75 39.09 6.08
C ASP A 436 -30.50 38.99 5.13
N VAL A 437 -29.79 37.86 5.14
CA VAL A 437 -28.67 37.63 4.26
C VAL A 437 -29.14 37.34 2.83
N SER A 438 -30.18 36.53 2.70
CA SER A 438 -30.81 36.22 1.41
C SER A 438 -31.42 37.48 0.79
N ASP A 439 -32.06 38.32 1.60
CA ASP A 439 -32.67 39.58 1.16
C ASP A 439 -31.59 40.58 0.70
N ALA A 440 -30.50 40.71 1.46
CA ALA A 440 -29.36 41.55 1.08
C ALA A 440 -28.68 41.05 -0.21
N ALA A 441 -28.55 39.74 -0.39
CA ALA A 441 -28.02 39.17 -1.61
C ALA A 441 -28.92 39.45 -2.82
N ASN A 442 -30.23 39.30 -2.66
CA ASN A 442 -31.19 39.63 -3.72
C ASN A 442 -31.18 41.09 -4.07
N GLU A 443 -31.04 42.00 -3.08
CA GLU A 443 -30.92 43.45 -3.31
C GLU A 443 -29.61 43.78 -4.10
N MET A 444 -28.50 43.09 -3.80
CA MET A 444 -27.23 43.27 -4.53
C MET A 444 -27.31 42.77 -5.95
N ILE A 445 -27.98 41.65 -6.20
CA ILE A 445 -28.13 41.06 -7.54
C ILE A 445 -29.07 41.94 -8.39
N GLY A 446 -30.08 42.55 -7.78
CA GLY A 446 -31.06 43.40 -8.46
C GLY A 446 -31.79 42.66 -9.59
N ASP A 447 -31.97 43.37 -10.71
CA ASP A 447 -32.59 42.85 -11.93
C ASP A 447 -31.59 42.10 -12.86
N ALA A 448 -30.38 41.77 -12.38
CA ALA A 448 -29.42 40.98 -13.13
C ALA A 448 -29.95 39.58 -13.29
N ALA A 449 -30.35 39.19 -14.49
CA ALA A 449 -30.72 37.83 -14.81
C ALA A 449 -29.49 36.93 -14.67
N PRO A 450 -29.63 35.70 -14.15
CA PRO A 450 -28.55 34.74 -14.06
C PRO A 450 -28.04 34.31 -15.45
#